data_815d528d406e574e0fdaf3311835a47d
#
_entry.id   815d528d406e574e0fdaf3311835a47d
#
_cell.length_a   1.000
_cell.length_b   1.000
_cell.length_c   1.000
_cell.angle_alpha   90.00
_cell.angle_beta   90.00
_cell.angle_gamma   90.00
#
_symmetry.space_group_name_H-M   'P 1'
#
loop_
_entity.id
_entity.type
_entity.pdbx_description
1 polymer ?
#
loop_
_entity_poly.entity_id
_entity_poly.type
_entity_poly.pdbx_seq_one_letter_code
_entity_poly.pdbx_strand_id
1 'polypeptide(L)'
;MAKEVFEIDYVIKASPKILYDFVKQPTHLAQWFCDKCESNLDQYNFIWKGYSEKAVLIDDIEEQLVAYHWENSDDDEFFEFAIHVNEISEDTILTINDFAETNEIDDQKMWWDNQIQKLIRVMGG
;
A
#
# COMPACT_ATOMS: atom_id res chain seq x y z
N MET A 1 -16.98 3.49 16.52
CA MET A 1 -16.34 4.80 16.55
C MET A 1 -15.80 5.15 15.18
N ALA A 2 -15.68 6.44 14.91
CA ALA A 2 -15.24 6.89 13.58
C ALA A 2 -13.74 6.67 13.38
N LYS A 3 -13.38 6.26 12.18
CA LYS A 3 -11.99 6.15 11.77
C LYS A 3 -11.53 7.46 11.16
N GLU A 4 -10.25 7.73 11.28
CA GLU A 4 -9.63 8.91 10.70
C GLU A 4 -8.61 8.48 9.65
N VAL A 5 -8.46 9.28 8.60
CA VAL A 5 -7.40 9.06 7.62
C VAL A 5 -6.07 9.55 8.21
N PHE A 6 -5.01 8.82 7.95
CA PHE A 6 -3.66 9.24 8.30
C PHE A 6 -2.73 9.01 7.12
N GLU A 7 -1.59 9.68 7.15
CA GLU A 7 -0.64 9.69 6.06
C GLU A 7 0.77 9.41 6.56
N ILE A 8 1.52 8.59 5.83
CA ILE A 8 2.93 8.31 6.13
C ILE A 8 3.73 8.41 4.84
N ASP A 9 4.87 9.12 4.89
CA ASP A 9 5.77 9.25 3.76
C ASP A 9 7.03 8.40 3.97
N TYR A 10 7.48 7.77 2.89
CA TYR A 10 8.71 6.99 2.88
C TYR A 10 9.56 7.36 1.66
N VAL A 11 10.87 7.45 1.85
CA VAL A 11 11.80 7.59 0.73
C VAL A 11 12.15 6.19 0.24
N ILE A 12 11.89 5.93 -1.04
CA ILE A 12 12.15 4.63 -1.66
C ILE A 12 13.21 4.79 -2.75
N LYS A 13 14.26 3.99 -2.68
CA LYS A 13 15.36 4.04 -3.64
C LYS A 13 15.05 3.18 -4.87
N ALA A 14 14.07 3.61 -5.63
CA ALA A 14 13.66 2.96 -6.86
C ALA A 14 12.93 3.99 -7.72
N SER A 15 12.81 3.72 -9.01
CA SER A 15 12.06 4.61 -9.90
C SER A 15 10.56 4.50 -9.61
N PRO A 16 9.77 5.54 -9.92
CA PRO A 16 8.31 5.45 -9.81
C PRO A 16 7.72 4.26 -10.57
N LYS A 17 8.27 3.93 -11.71
CA LYS A 17 7.80 2.79 -12.52
C LYS A 17 7.95 1.47 -11.79
N ILE A 18 9.10 1.24 -11.19
CA ILE A 18 9.37 0.00 -10.45
C ILE A 18 8.50 -0.06 -9.20
N LEU A 19 8.42 1.04 -8.45
CA LEU A 19 7.61 1.11 -7.25
C LEU A 19 6.12 0.89 -7.57
N TYR A 20 5.64 1.46 -8.67
CA TYR A 20 4.27 1.27 -9.11
C TYR A 20 3.93 -0.21 -9.30
N ASP A 21 4.83 -0.97 -9.93
CA ASP A 21 4.64 -2.42 -10.10
C ASP A 21 4.56 -3.15 -8.76
N PHE A 22 5.37 -2.73 -7.77
CA PHE A 22 5.39 -3.37 -6.46
C PHE A 22 4.14 -3.11 -5.63
N VAL A 23 3.39 -2.04 -5.92
CA VAL A 23 2.16 -1.74 -5.18
C VAL A 23 0.90 -2.16 -5.94
N LYS A 24 1.03 -2.67 -7.16
CA LYS A 24 -0.11 -3.06 -7.98
C LYS A 24 -0.09 -4.51 -8.45
N GLN A 25 1.06 -5.01 -8.92
CA GLN A 25 1.11 -6.35 -9.49
C GLN A 25 1.04 -7.43 -8.41
N PRO A 26 0.14 -8.43 -8.56
CA PRO A 26 0.00 -9.47 -7.53
C PRO A 26 1.30 -10.19 -7.19
N THR A 27 2.12 -10.52 -8.19
CA THR A 27 3.39 -11.21 -7.95
C THR A 27 4.36 -10.38 -7.13
N HIS A 28 4.32 -9.05 -7.28
CA HIS A 28 5.17 -8.15 -6.51
C HIS A 28 4.61 -7.91 -5.11
N LEU A 29 3.30 -7.74 -4.99
CA LEU A 29 2.65 -7.59 -3.68
C LEU A 29 2.91 -8.81 -2.80
N ALA A 30 2.97 -10.00 -3.39
CA ALA A 30 3.25 -11.24 -2.65
C ALA A 30 4.69 -11.32 -2.14
N GLN A 31 5.55 -10.38 -2.50
CA GLN A 31 6.93 -10.35 -2.01
C GLN A 31 7.11 -9.54 -0.72
N TRP A 32 6.17 -8.66 -0.42
CA TRP A 32 6.32 -7.79 0.75
C TRP A 32 5.03 -7.51 1.50
N PHE A 33 3.91 -7.38 0.81
CA PHE A 33 2.65 -6.95 1.43
C PHE A 33 1.89 -8.11 2.05
N CYS A 34 1.92 -9.26 1.39
CA CYS A 34 1.21 -10.46 1.83
C CYS A 34 2.01 -11.70 1.41
N ASP A 35 1.58 -12.87 1.83
CA ASP A 35 2.25 -14.13 1.48
C ASP A 35 1.91 -14.57 0.06
N LYS A 36 0.65 -14.39 -0.33
CA LYS A 36 0.16 -14.65 -1.68
C LYS A 36 -0.80 -13.55 -2.07
N CYS A 37 -0.88 -13.29 -3.36
CA CYS A 37 -1.84 -12.33 -3.89
C CYS A 37 -2.40 -12.85 -5.19
N GLU A 38 -3.71 -12.89 -5.28
CA GLU A 38 -4.43 -13.28 -6.48
C GLU A 38 -5.29 -12.11 -6.93
N SER A 39 -5.43 -11.94 -8.23
CA SER A 39 -6.30 -10.89 -8.75
C SER A 39 -7.07 -11.37 -9.95
N ASN A 40 -8.26 -10.80 -10.13
CA ASN A 40 -9.12 -11.02 -11.29
C ASN A 40 -9.75 -9.68 -11.60
N LEU A 41 -9.25 -9.02 -12.67
CA LEU A 41 -9.64 -7.65 -13.00
C LEU A 41 -9.31 -6.74 -11.80
N ASP A 42 -10.29 -6.02 -11.26
CA ASP A 42 -10.07 -5.09 -10.15
C ASP A 42 -10.20 -5.76 -8.77
N GLN A 43 -10.52 -7.05 -8.74
CA GLN A 43 -10.68 -7.75 -7.47
C GLN A 43 -9.37 -8.41 -7.06
N TYR A 44 -8.95 -8.13 -5.82
CA TYR A 44 -7.71 -8.66 -5.24
C TYR A 44 -8.04 -9.51 -4.03
N ASN A 45 -7.30 -10.60 -3.88
CA ASN A 45 -7.36 -11.43 -2.68
C ASN A 45 -5.95 -11.48 -2.10
N PHE A 46 -5.78 -10.85 -0.94
CA PHE A 46 -4.52 -10.83 -0.21
C PHE A 46 -4.53 -11.94 0.82
N ILE A 47 -3.56 -12.83 0.75
CA ILE A 47 -3.51 -14.01 1.61
C ILE A 47 -2.30 -13.90 2.51
N TRP A 48 -2.56 -13.86 3.81
CA TRP A 48 -1.55 -13.95 4.86
C TRP A 48 -1.66 -15.31 5.51
N LYS A 49 -0.63 -15.70 6.24
CA LYS A 49 -0.61 -16.96 6.95
C LYS A 49 -1.79 -17.04 7.92
N GLY A 50 -2.71 -17.93 7.65
CA GLY A 50 -3.86 -18.17 8.50
C GLY A 50 -5.13 -17.40 8.16
N TYR A 51 -5.08 -16.44 7.23
CA TYR A 51 -6.29 -15.72 6.82
C TYR A 51 -6.11 -15.03 5.47
N SER A 52 -7.22 -14.63 4.88
CA SER A 52 -7.21 -13.87 3.63
C SER A 52 -8.20 -12.72 3.71
N GLU A 53 -7.94 -11.66 2.96
CA GLU A 53 -8.84 -10.52 2.85
C GLU A 53 -8.94 -10.07 1.41
N LYS A 54 -10.15 -9.69 1.02
CA LYS A 54 -10.45 -9.23 -0.33
C LYS A 54 -10.52 -7.72 -0.38
N ALA A 55 -10.07 -7.18 -1.50
CA ALA A 55 -10.11 -5.75 -1.76
C ALA A 55 -10.44 -5.50 -3.22
N VAL A 56 -10.90 -4.30 -3.52
CA VAL A 56 -11.18 -3.86 -4.88
C VAL A 56 -10.24 -2.71 -5.20
N LEU A 57 -9.62 -2.76 -6.38
CA LEU A 57 -8.83 -1.66 -6.90
C LEU A 57 -9.80 -0.56 -7.32
N ILE A 58 -9.76 0.59 -6.66
CA ILE A 58 -10.72 1.67 -6.89
C ILE A 58 -10.14 2.86 -7.63
N ASP A 59 -8.81 2.98 -7.67
CA ASP A 59 -8.15 4.04 -8.42
C ASP A 59 -6.76 3.58 -8.84
N ASP A 60 -6.36 3.98 -10.03
CA ASP A 60 -5.11 3.53 -10.62
C ASP A 60 -4.65 4.57 -11.65
N ILE A 61 -3.62 5.31 -11.29
CA ILE A 61 -2.97 6.27 -12.20
C ILE A 61 -1.52 5.80 -12.34
N GLU A 62 -1.15 5.42 -13.55
CA GLU A 62 0.16 4.81 -13.83
C GLU A 62 1.31 5.63 -13.23
N GLU A 63 2.15 4.96 -12.44
CA GLU A 63 3.33 5.51 -11.76
C GLU A 63 3.02 6.61 -10.73
N GLN A 64 1.75 6.84 -10.41
CA GLN A 64 1.35 7.92 -9.50
C GLN A 64 0.47 7.49 -8.34
N LEU A 65 -0.46 6.56 -8.58
CA LEU A 65 -1.47 6.28 -7.56
C LEU A 65 -2.07 4.89 -7.74
N VAL A 66 -2.17 4.15 -6.64
CA VAL A 66 -2.91 2.89 -6.61
C VAL A 66 -3.70 2.86 -5.30
N ALA A 67 -5.01 2.73 -5.38
CA ALA A 67 -5.87 2.75 -4.21
C ALA A 67 -6.79 1.54 -4.18
N TYR A 68 -6.99 0.99 -2.99
CA TYR A 68 -7.79 -0.19 -2.76
C TYR A 68 -8.83 0.06 -1.68
N HIS A 69 -9.97 -0.62 -1.81
CA HIS A 69 -11.02 -0.61 -0.81
C HIS A 69 -11.19 -2.03 -0.28
N TRP A 70 -11.04 -2.22 1.04
CA TRP A 70 -11.29 -3.52 1.65
C TRP A 70 -12.77 -3.87 1.56
N GLU A 71 -13.07 -5.09 1.15
CA GLU A 71 -14.46 -5.54 0.97
C GLU A 71 -15.28 -5.40 2.25
N ASN A 72 -14.65 -5.58 3.41
CA ASN A 72 -15.32 -5.53 4.70
C ASN A 72 -15.26 -4.18 5.42
N SER A 73 -14.78 -3.13 4.74
CA SER A 73 -14.72 -1.80 5.35
C SER A 73 -15.90 -0.93 4.92
N ASP A 74 -16.05 0.22 5.58
CA ASP A 74 -17.08 1.19 5.22
C ASP A 74 -16.81 1.79 3.84
N ASP A 75 -17.86 2.22 3.15
CA ASP A 75 -17.78 2.66 1.75
C ASP A 75 -16.80 3.80 1.50
N ASP A 76 -16.56 4.65 2.48
CA ASP A 76 -15.67 5.81 2.34
C ASP A 76 -14.23 5.52 2.77
N GLU A 77 -13.93 4.29 3.19
CA GLU A 77 -12.58 3.92 3.61
C GLU A 77 -11.78 3.31 2.46
N PHE A 78 -10.49 3.61 2.44
CA PHE A 78 -9.58 3.06 1.44
C PHE A 78 -8.16 3.04 2.01
N PHE A 79 -7.27 2.30 1.37
CA PHE A 79 -5.83 2.50 1.58
C PHE A 79 -5.20 2.79 0.21
N GLU A 80 -4.21 3.64 0.22
CA GLU A 80 -3.70 4.24 -1.01
C GLU A 80 -2.19 4.35 -0.99
N PHE A 81 -1.60 4.05 -2.14
CA PHE A 81 -0.18 4.25 -2.41
C PHE A 81 -0.04 5.38 -3.41
N ALA A 82 0.46 6.52 -2.98
CA ALA A 82 0.73 7.66 -3.87
C ALA A 82 2.23 7.76 -4.09
N ILE A 83 2.64 7.98 -5.32
CA ILE A 83 4.04 8.00 -5.72
C ILE A 83 4.36 9.35 -6.35
N HIS A 84 5.39 10.02 -5.88
CA HIS A 84 5.87 11.24 -6.52
C HIS A 84 7.37 11.37 -6.36
N VAL A 85 7.97 12.24 -7.16
CA VAL A 85 9.40 12.52 -7.09
C VAL A 85 9.58 13.89 -6.48
N ASN A 86 10.44 14.00 -5.47
CA ASN A 86 10.79 15.28 -4.88
C ASN A 86 11.65 16.05 -5.89
N GLU A 87 11.22 17.24 -6.26
CA GLU A 87 11.89 18.02 -7.32
C GLU A 87 13.29 18.47 -6.94
N ILE A 88 13.57 18.61 -5.66
CA ILE A 88 14.87 19.10 -5.19
C ILE A 88 15.86 17.95 -5.02
N SER A 89 15.46 16.91 -4.28
CA SER A 89 16.34 15.78 -3.99
C SER A 89 16.32 14.70 -5.06
N GLU A 90 15.31 14.71 -5.92
CA GLU A 90 15.04 13.67 -6.93
C GLU A 90 14.73 12.30 -6.32
N ASP A 91 14.43 12.26 -5.02
CA ASP A 91 14.01 11.01 -4.36
C ASP A 91 12.60 10.64 -4.76
N THR A 92 12.37 9.33 -4.88
CA THR A 92 11.02 8.80 -5.03
C THR A 92 10.39 8.71 -3.64
N ILE A 93 9.22 9.30 -3.48
CA ILE A 93 8.47 9.32 -2.23
C ILE A 93 7.23 8.46 -2.39
N LEU A 94 7.06 7.50 -1.48
CA LEU A 94 5.84 6.72 -1.36
C LEU A 94 5.04 7.27 -0.19
N THR A 95 3.84 7.76 -0.48
CA THR A 95 2.92 8.24 0.54
C THR A 95 1.81 7.21 0.71
N ILE A 96 1.63 6.74 1.93
CA ILE A 96 0.54 5.80 2.27
C ILE A 96 -0.54 6.57 2.99
N ASN A 97 -1.77 6.46 2.47
CA ASN A 97 -2.96 6.97 3.14
C ASN A 97 -3.81 5.78 3.55
N ASP A 98 -4.22 5.75 4.80
CA ASP A 98 -5.02 4.66 5.35
C ASP A 98 -5.92 5.19 6.45
N PHE A 99 -6.84 4.37 6.92
CA PHE A 99 -7.81 4.74 7.94
C PHE A 99 -7.62 3.86 9.17
N ALA A 100 -7.77 4.45 10.35
CA ALA A 100 -7.80 3.71 11.61
C ALA A 100 -8.57 4.51 12.65
N GLU A 101 -9.03 3.84 13.69
CA GLU A 101 -9.61 4.54 14.82
C GLU A 101 -8.52 5.34 15.51
N THR A 102 -8.88 6.49 16.09
CA THR A 102 -7.91 7.43 16.66
C THR A 102 -6.90 6.76 17.60
N ASN A 103 -7.38 5.85 18.44
CA ASN A 103 -6.50 5.16 19.39
C ASN A 103 -5.69 4.01 18.78
N GLU A 104 -5.88 3.71 17.50
CA GLU A 104 -5.18 2.65 16.81
C GLU A 104 -4.22 3.16 15.73
N ILE A 105 -4.18 4.47 15.50
CA ILE A 105 -3.36 5.06 14.43
C ILE A 105 -1.89 4.72 14.61
N ASP A 106 -1.35 4.83 15.83
CA ASP A 106 0.06 4.54 16.07
C ASP A 106 0.41 3.08 15.79
N ASP A 107 -0.48 2.16 16.17
CA ASP A 107 -0.29 0.73 15.89
C ASP A 107 -0.34 0.45 14.40
N GLN A 108 -1.27 1.11 13.70
CA GLN A 108 -1.41 0.93 12.26
C GLN A 108 -0.22 1.51 11.50
N LYS A 109 0.32 2.63 11.95
CA LYS A 109 1.56 3.19 11.39
C LYS A 109 2.74 2.24 11.58
N MET A 110 2.82 1.60 12.73
CA MET A 110 3.88 0.64 13.02
C MET A 110 3.75 -0.59 12.10
N TRP A 111 2.54 -1.03 11.85
CA TRP A 111 2.29 -2.13 10.91
C TRP A 111 2.79 -1.75 9.51
N TRP A 112 2.48 -0.54 9.05
CA TRP A 112 2.98 -0.06 7.75
C TRP A 112 4.50 0.05 7.72
N ASP A 113 5.11 0.56 8.78
CA ASP A 113 6.58 0.65 8.87
C ASP A 113 7.21 -0.73 8.67
N ASN A 114 6.65 -1.76 9.30
CA ASN A 114 7.14 -3.13 9.16
C ASN A 114 6.98 -3.65 7.73
N GLN A 115 5.85 -3.37 7.10
CA GLN A 115 5.60 -3.78 5.72
C GLN A 115 6.56 -3.06 4.76
N ILE A 116 6.77 -1.78 4.95
CA ILE A 116 7.67 -1.00 4.08
C ILE A 116 9.12 -1.45 4.25
N GLN A 117 9.53 -1.87 5.44
CA GLN A 117 10.87 -2.45 5.62
C GLN A 117 11.05 -3.70 4.75
N LYS A 118 10.02 -4.52 4.64
CA LYS A 118 10.06 -5.68 3.74
C LYS A 118 10.15 -5.24 2.28
N LEU A 119 9.38 -4.23 1.90
CA LEU A 119 9.43 -3.67 0.54
C LEU A 119 10.83 -3.20 0.19
N ILE A 120 11.43 -2.40 1.06
CA ILE A 120 12.78 -1.87 0.86
C ILE A 120 13.77 -3.03 0.69
N ARG A 121 13.64 -4.07 1.50
CA ARG A 121 14.52 -5.23 1.45
C ARG A 121 14.42 -5.98 0.12
N VAL A 122 13.21 -6.24 -0.36
CA VAL A 122 13.03 -6.96 -1.63
C VAL A 122 13.41 -6.11 -2.84
N MET A 123 13.40 -4.81 -2.71
CA MET A 123 13.83 -3.91 -3.78
C MET A 123 15.36 -3.68 -3.78
N GLY A 124 16.07 -4.30 -2.86
CA GLY A 124 17.53 -4.23 -2.82
C GLY A 124 18.09 -2.96 -2.19
N GLY A 125 17.23 -2.22 -1.50
CA GLY A 125 17.64 -0.95 -0.92
C GLY A 125 17.55 -0.87 0.61
#